data_a614d14457d0a19e7ba3d520ba1e0cae
#
_entry.id   a614d14457d0a19e7ba3d520ba1e0cae
#
_cell.length_a   1.000
_cell.length_b   1.000
_cell.length_c   1.000
_cell.angle_alpha   90.00
_cell.angle_beta   90.00
_cell.angle_gamma   90.00
#
_symmetry.space_group_name_H-M   'P 1'
#
loop_
_entity.id
_entity.type
_entity.pdbx_description
1 polymer ?
#
loop_
_entity_poly.entity_id
_entity_poly.type
_entity_poly.pdbx_seq_one_letter_code
_entity_poly.pdbx_strand_id
1 'polypeptide(L)'
;MTTKTKGLLTVLFAYISAIGLGYFSISFTLHLGDMLQVFIADIIATFVIYGFSVAYKNSSFYDPYWSVIPPFILLFWIWKQDFVLSGTSSLLIYAMLFWSIRLTTNWIKTWEGLHHEDWRYIDMRKNLGSSFEILGNFGGIHFFPT
;
A
#
# COMPACT_ATOMS: atom_id res chain seq x y z
N MET A 1 -13.71 -21.88 -5.63
CA MET A 1 -13.16 -20.52 -5.45
C MET A 1 -12.48 -20.13 -6.75
N THR A 2 -12.86 -18.99 -7.35
CA THR A 2 -12.27 -18.55 -8.62
C THR A 2 -10.80 -18.14 -8.44
N THR A 3 -10.01 -18.15 -9.53
CA THR A 3 -8.61 -17.66 -9.53
C THR A 3 -8.50 -16.22 -9.05
N LYS A 4 -9.46 -15.35 -9.43
CA LYS A 4 -9.58 -13.98 -8.95
C LYS A 4 -9.77 -13.91 -7.44
N THR A 5 -10.70 -14.71 -6.88
CA THR A 5 -10.96 -14.71 -5.43
C THR A 5 -9.71 -15.12 -4.63
N LYS A 6 -8.98 -16.15 -5.09
CA LYS A 6 -7.71 -16.54 -4.45
C LYS A 6 -6.70 -15.40 -4.50
N GLY A 7 -6.56 -14.74 -5.64
CA GLY A 7 -5.68 -13.59 -5.80
C GLY A 7 -6.03 -12.45 -4.85
N LEU A 8 -7.31 -12.07 -4.77
CA LEU A 8 -7.77 -11.01 -3.86
C LEU A 8 -7.51 -11.36 -2.39
N LEU A 9 -7.68 -12.62 -1.98
CA LEU A 9 -7.34 -13.06 -0.62
C LEU A 9 -5.83 -12.99 -0.34
N THR A 10 -5.00 -13.32 -1.34
CA THR A 10 -3.54 -13.18 -1.22
C THR A 10 -3.15 -11.71 -1.06
N VAL A 11 -3.74 -10.81 -1.86
CA VAL A 11 -3.50 -9.36 -1.72
C VAL A 11 -4.00 -8.86 -0.37
N LEU A 12 -5.20 -9.25 0.06
CA LEU A 12 -5.72 -8.89 1.39
C LEU A 12 -4.76 -9.33 2.50
N PHE A 13 -4.24 -10.56 2.43
CA PHE A 13 -3.26 -11.06 3.39
C PHE A 13 -1.96 -10.24 3.37
N ALA A 14 -1.47 -9.87 2.19
CA ALA A 14 -0.30 -9.02 2.04
C ALA A 14 -0.50 -7.65 2.72
N TYR A 15 -1.67 -7.02 2.52
CA TYR A 15 -1.99 -5.73 3.14
C TYR A 15 -2.20 -5.83 4.65
N ILE A 16 -2.86 -6.86 5.15
CA ILE A 16 -2.97 -7.10 6.60
C ILE A 16 -1.58 -7.26 7.22
N SER A 17 -0.68 -8.01 6.56
CA SER A 17 0.71 -8.18 7.02
C SER A 17 1.49 -6.86 6.97
N ALA A 18 1.35 -6.07 5.90
CA ALA A 18 2.02 -4.79 5.73
C ALA A 18 1.58 -3.78 6.81
N ILE A 19 0.28 -3.61 7.00
CA ILE A 19 -0.29 -2.72 8.01
C ILE A 19 0.06 -3.19 9.42
N GLY A 20 -0.03 -4.50 9.69
CA GLY A 20 0.31 -5.08 10.99
C GLY A 20 1.78 -4.87 11.36
N LEU A 21 2.71 -5.11 10.43
CA LEU A 21 4.15 -4.89 10.67
C LEU A 21 4.50 -3.41 10.73
N GLY A 22 3.90 -2.57 9.89
CA GLY A 22 4.02 -1.12 9.98
C GLY A 22 3.55 -0.61 11.35
N TYR A 23 2.37 -0.99 11.79
CA TYR A 23 1.87 -0.61 13.12
C TYR A 23 2.76 -1.13 14.26
N PHE A 24 3.21 -2.39 14.17
CA PHE A 24 4.11 -2.98 15.17
C PHE A 24 5.43 -2.22 15.28
N SER A 25 5.95 -1.68 14.18
CA SER A 25 7.20 -0.90 14.19
C SER A 25 7.08 0.39 15.01
N ILE A 26 5.88 0.96 15.14
CA ILE A 26 5.63 2.16 15.94
C ILE A 26 6.02 1.92 17.41
N SER A 27 5.79 0.71 17.94
CA SER A 27 6.16 0.38 19.32
C SER A 27 7.68 0.48 19.60
N PHE A 28 8.52 0.35 18.59
CA PHE A 28 9.98 0.50 18.69
C PHE A 28 10.47 1.91 18.38
N THR A 29 9.62 2.74 17.81
CA THR A 29 9.96 4.09 17.35
C THR A 29 9.31 5.20 18.19
N LEU A 30 8.71 4.86 19.35
CA LEU A 30 8.02 5.81 20.23
C LEU A 30 8.89 6.99 20.69
N HIS A 31 10.22 6.81 20.72
CA HIS A 31 11.19 7.85 21.06
C HIS A 31 11.43 8.85 19.93
N LEU A 32 10.92 8.59 18.74
CA LEU A 32 11.02 9.44 17.56
C LEU A 32 9.81 10.36 17.44
N GLY A 33 9.96 11.44 16.69
CA GLY A 33 8.83 12.32 16.34
C GLY A 33 7.80 11.59 15.48
N ASP A 34 6.52 11.97 15.61
CA ASP A 34 5.39 11.27 14.97
C ASP A 34 5.51 11.14 13.45
N MET A 35 6.04 12.16 12.77
CA MET A 35 6.31 12.09 11.33
C MET A 35 7.27 10.96 10.98
N LEU A 36 8.33 10.80 11.77
CA LEU A 36 9.33 9.76 11.52
C LEU A 36 8.79 8.37 11.86
N GLN A 37 7.93 8.25 12.87
CA GLN A 37 7.22 7.00 13.18
C GLN A 37 6.37 6.54 11.99
N VAL A 38 5.55 7.44 11.44
CA VAL A 38 4.71 7.15 10.25
C VAL A 38 5.57 6.80 9.05
N PHE A 39 6.62 7.57 8.79
CA PHE A 39 7.51 7.31 7.66
C PHE A 39 8.17 5.94 7.74
N ILE A 40 8.68 5.54 8.92
CA ILE A 40 9.27 4.22 9.13
C ILE A 40 8.21 3.12 8.94
N ALA A 41 7.01 3.31 9.49
CA ALA A 41 5.92 2.35 9.35
C ALA A 41 5.52 2.16 7.87
N ASP A 42 5.47 3.24 7.09
CA ASP A 42 5.14 3.22 5.68
C ASP A 42 6.24 2.54 4.84
N ILE A 43 7.50 2.82 5.13
CA ILE A 43 8.65 2.11 4.52
C ILE A 43 8.58 0.60 4.79
N ILE A 44 8.27 0.20 6.02
CA ILE A 44 8.14 -1.23 6.36
C ILE A 44 6.97 -1.86 5.60
N ALA A 45 5.83 -1.20 5.55
CA ALA A 45 4.68 -1.65 4.79
C ALA A 45 5.00 -1.79 3.29
N THR A 46 5.72 -0.82 2.73
CA THR A 46 6.22 -0.85 1.34
C THR A 46 7.12 -2.08 1.09
N PHE A 47 8.08 -2.37 1.98
CA PHE A 47 8.93 -3.55 1.86
C PHE A 47 8.14 -4.86 1.89
N VAL A 48 7.10 -4.95 2.71
CA VAL A 48 6.24 -6.13 2.77
C VAL A 48 5.51 -6.32 1.43
N ILE A 49 4.88 -5.28 0.90
CA ILE A 49 4.17 -5.36 -0.39
C ILE A 49 5.15 -5.66 -1.53
N TYR A 50 6.33 -5.05 -1.52
CA TYR A 50 7.40 -5.39 -2.47
C TYR A 50 7.79 -6.87 -2.40
N GLY A 51 7.96 -7.42 -1.20
CA GLY A 51 8.24 -8.85 -1.02
C GLY A 51 7.18 -9.77 -1.65
N PHE A 52 5.90 -9.42 -1.50
CA PHE A 52 4.81 -10.13 -2.18
C PHE A 52 4.86 -9.94 -3.70
N SER A 53 5.14 -8.73 -4.18
CA SER A 53 5.29 -8.44 -5.62
C SER A 53 6.37 -9.31 -6.26
N VAL A 54 7.51 -9.46 -5.61
CA VAL A 54 8.61 -10.31 -6.08
C VAL A 54 8.24 -11.79 -6.01
N ALA A 55 7.69 -12.26 -4.88
CA ALA A 55 7.31 -13.65 -4.66
C ALA A 55 6.28 -14.16 -5.68
N TYR A 56 5.33 -13.30 -6.06
CA TYR A 56 4.28 -13.63 -7.03
C TYR A 56 4.59 -13.12 -8.45
N LYS A 57 5.75 -12.49 -8.67
CA LYS A 57 6.15 -11.88 -9.95
C LYS A 57 5.07 -10.97 -10.55
N ASN A 58 4.47 -10.16 -9.70
CA ASN A 58 3.34 -9.32 -10.07
C ASN A 58 3.39 -7.99 -9.28
N SER A 59 3.83 -6.93 -9.93
CA SER A 59 3.96 -5.60 -9.31
C SER A 59 2.61 -4.91 -9.06
N SER A 60 1.50 -5.44 -9.62
CA SER A 60 0.15 -4.95 -9.34
C SER A 60 -0.32 -5.17 -7.90
N PHE A 61 0.47 -5.86 -7.06
CA PHE A 61 0.27 -5.83 -5.61
C PHE A 61 0.35 -4.41 -5.03
N TYR A 62 1.11 -3.52 -5.67
CA TYR A 62 1.28 -2.14 -5.22
C TYR A 62 0.16 -1.20 -5.70
N ASP A 63 -0.59 -1.54 -6.75
CA ASP A 63 -1.63 -0.65 -7.31
C ASP A 63 -2.63 -0.12 -6.26
N PRO A 64 -3.19 -0.94 -5.35
CA PRO A 64 -4.08 -0.44 -4.30
C PRO A 64 -3.37 0.26 -3.14
N TYR A 65 -2.02 0.30 -3.08
CA TYR A 65 -1.26 0.93 -2.00
C TYR A 65 -1.67 2.39 -1.80
N TRP A 66 -1.77 3.12 -2.88
CA TRP A 66 -2.15 4.53 -2.91
C TRP A 66 -3.51 4.83 -2.28
N SER A 67 -4.43 3.89 -2.34
CA SER A 67 -5.77 4.08 -1.82
C SER A 67 -6.00 3.38 -0.48
N VAL A 68 -5.20 2.39 -0.14
CA VAL A 68 -5.36 1.63 1.12
C VAL A 68 -4.55 2.26 2.26
N ILE A 69 -3.30 2.63 2.05
CA ILE A 69 -2.42 3.10 3.13
C ILE A 69 -2.78 4.51 3.65
N PRO A 70 -3.11 5.52 2.82
CA PRO A 70 -3.41 6.86 3.32
C PRO A 70 -4.50 6.94 4.40
N PRO A 71 -5.61 6.17 4.35
CA PRO A 71 -6.56 6.10 5.46
C PRO A 71 -5.96 5.62 6.78
N PHE A 72 -5.00 4.66 6.75
CA PHE A 72 -4.34 4.19 7.98
C PHE A 72 -3.39 5.23 8.55
N ILE A 73 -2.68 5.97 7.71
CA ILE A 73 -1.88 7.14 8.14
C ILE A 73 -2.80 8.20 8.77
N LEU A 74 -3.94 8.48 8.15
CA LEU A 74 -4.91 9.41 8.70
C LEU A 74 -5.44 8.94 10.06
N LEU A 75 -5.76 7.65 10.22
CA LEU A 75 -6.19 7.08 11.50
C LEU A 75 -5.11 7.22 12.58
N PHE A 76 -3.83 7.07 12.23
CA PHE A 76 -2.73 7.33 13.15
C PHE A 76 -2.74 8.78 13.66
N TRP A 77 -2.92 9.76 12.77
CA TRP A 77 -2.97 11.17 13.15
C TRP A 77 -4.20 11.51 13.99
N ILE A 78 -5.36 10.93 13.70
CA ILE A 78 -6.58 11.09 14.49
C ILE A 78 -6.35 10.52 15.90
N TRP A 79 -5.74 9.33 15.99
CA TRP A 79 -5.41 8.71 17.28
C TRP A 79 -4.43 9.56 18.10
N LYS A 80 -3.40 10.15 17.48
CA LYS A 80 -2.45 11.05 18.15
C LYS A 80 -3.09 12.35 18.68
N GLN A 81 -4.23 12.73 18.15
CA GLN A 81 -5.01 13.90 18.60
C GLN A 81 -6.17 13.51 19.54
N ASP A 82 -6.09 12.36 20.19
CA ASP A 82 -7.13 11.86 21.12
C ASP A 82 -8.55 11.88 20.52
N PHE A 83 -8.66 11.66 19.20
CA PHE A 83 -9.91 11.67 18.43
C PHE A 83 -10.66 13.03 18.46
N VAL A 84 -9.98 14.12 18.78
CA VAL A 84 -10.57 15.46 18.71
C VAL A 84 -10.61 15.93 17.26
N LEU A 85 -11.81 16.06 16.71
CA LEU A 85 -12.03 16.42 15.31
C LEU A 85 -12.72 17.79 15.21
N SER A 86 -12.16 18.68 14.38
CA SER A 86 -12.85 19.89 13.92
C SER A 86 -13.78 19.57 12.74
N GLY A 87 -14.68 20.50 12.40
CA GLY A 87 -15.54 20.36 11.22
C GLY A 87 -14.72 20.21 9.92
N THR A 88 -13.62 20.95 9.78
CA THR A 88 -12.71 20.86 8.62
C THR A 88 -12.01 19.51 8.58
N SER A 89 -11.51 19.01 9.72
CA SER A 89 -10.88 17.69 9.81
C SER A 89 -11.85 16.59 9.42
N SER A 90 -13.12 16.67 9.89
CA SER A 90 -14.16 15.70 9.52
C SER A 90 -14.41 15.68 8.01
N LEU A 91 -14.48 16.84 7.36
CA LEU A 91 -14.65 16.92 5.90
C LEU A 91 -13.49 16.25 5.14
N LEU A 92 -12.25 16.49 5.55
CA LEU A 92 -11.06 15.86 4.97
C LEU A 92 -11.09 14.34 5.13
N ILE A 93 -11.50 13.85 6.30
CA ILE A 93 -11.65 12.41 6.57
C ILE A 93 -12.67 11.80 5.62
N TYR A 94 -13.86 12.40 5.47
CA TYR A 94 -14.88 11.89 4.55
C TYR A 94 -14.40 11.91 3.10
N ALA A 95 -13.74 12.97 2.67
CA ALA A 95 -13.20 13.07 1.31
C ALA A 95 -12.16 11.98 1.04
N MET A 96 -11.23 11.75 1.98
CA MET A 96 -10.21 10.71 1.86
C MET A 96 -10.82 9.31 1.86
N LEU A 97 -11.75 9.00 2.74
CA LEU A 97 -12.40 7.69 2.78
C LEU A 97 -13.20 7.44 1.50
N PHE A 98 -13.95 8.42 1.01
CA PHE A 98 -14.67 8.31 -0.25
C PHE A 98 -13.73 8.03 -1.42
N TRP A 99 -12.64 8.78 -1.53
CA TRP A 99 -11.63 8.59 -2.56
C TRP A 99 -10.98 7.19 -2.47
N SER A 100 -10.58 6.77 -1.27
CA SER A 100 -9.98 5.47 -0.99
C SER A 100 -10.90 4.31 -1.37
N ILE A 101 -12.14 4.33 -0.89
CA ILE A 101 -13.13 3.28 -1.18
C ILE A 101 -13.39 3.21 -2.69
N ARG A 102 -13.56 4.35 -3.36
CA ARG A 102 -13.79 4.42 -4.80
C ARG A 102 -12.65 3.79 -5.59
N LEU A 103 -11.39 4.17 -5.30
CA LEU A 103 -10.23 3.66 -6.02
C LEU A 103 -10.01 2.17 -5.75
N THR A 104 -10.04 1.75 -4.49
CA THR A 104 -9.87 0.34 -4.12
C THR A 104 -10.97 -0.53 -4.75
N THR A 105 -12.22 -0.07 -4.71
CA THR A 105 -13.33 -0.80 -5.33
C THR A 105 -13.17 -0.90 -6.84
N ASN A 106 -12.72 0.18 -7.51
CA ASN A 106 -12.43 0.15 -8.94
C ASN A 106 -11.33 -0.87 -9.26
N TRP A 107 -10.23 -0.85 -8.51
CA TRP A 107 -9.14 -1.81 -8.70
C TRP A 107 -9.63 -3.26 -8.48
N ILE A 108 -10.39 -3.55 -7.42
CA ILE A 108 -10.96 -4.89 -7.17
C ILE A 108 -11.83 -5.35 -8.35
N LYS A 109 -12.59 -4.45 -8.97
CA LYS A 109 -13.46 -4.78 -10.11
C LYS A 109 -12.66 -5.12 -11.37
N THR A 110 -11.64 -4.32 -11.66
CA THR A 110 -10.87 -4.40 -12.91
C THR A 110 -9.74 -5.43 -12.86
N TRP A 111 -9.15 -5.68 -11.68
CA TRP A 111 -8.07 -6.65 -11.56
C TRP A 111 -8.55 -8.09 -11.73
N GLU A 112 -7.90 -8.84 -12.60
CA GLU A 112 -8.35 -10.19 -13.00
C GLU A 112 -7.76 -11.31 -12.13
N GLY A 113 -6.77 -11.00 -11.29
CA GLY A 113 -6.10 -11.97 -10.40
C GLY A 113 -4.59 -12.01 -10.58
N LEU A 114 -3.92 -12.94 -9.89
CA LEU A 114 -2.46 -13.04 -9.83
C LEU A 114 -1.78 -13.26 -11.19
N HIS A 115 -2.50 -13.77 -12.17
CA HIS A 115 -2.00 -13.98 -13.54
C HIS A 115 -2.01 -12.70 -14.38
N HIS A 116 -2.71 -11.65 -13.93
CA HIS A 116 -2.82 -10.37 -14.61
C HIS A 116 -1.95 -9.34 -13.92
N GLU A 117 -0.96 -8.82 -14.64
CA GLU A 117 -0.12 -7.70 -14.23
C GLU A 117 -0.40 -6.50 -15.13
N ASP A 118 -0.40 -5.29 -14.59
CA ASP A 118 -0.57 -4.07 -15.37
C ASP A 118 0.50 -3.98 -16.46
N TRP A 119 0.08 -3.60 -17.66
CA TRP A 119 0.94 -3.54 -18.84
C TRP A 119 2.16 -2.64 -18.65
N ARG A 120 2.06 -1.60 -17.82
CA ARG A 120 3.15 -0.67 -17.51
C ARG A 120 4.33 -1.41 -16.85
N TYR A 121 4.05 -2.33 -15.95
CA TYR A 121 5.08 -3.11 -15.26
C TYR A 121 5.72 -4.15 -16.19
N ILE A 122 4.93 -4.73 -17.07
CA ILE A 122 5.43 -5.64 -18.10
C ILE A 122 6.38 -4.91 -19.06
N ASP A 123 6.02 -3.70 -19.47
CA ASP A 123 6.86 -2.87 -20.34
C ASP A 123 8.14 -2.41 -19.64
N MET A 124 8.05 -1.96 -18.40
CA MET A 124 9.23 -1.62 -17.58
C MET A 124 10.18 -2.83 -17.43
N ARG A 125 9.65 -4.02 -17.21
CA ARG A 125 10.44 -5.25 -17.09
C ARG A 125 11.17 -5.57 -18.39
N LYS A 126 10.53 -5.38 -19.54
CA LYS A 126 11.16 -5.56 -20.87
C LYS A 126 12.28 -4.56 -21.11
N ASN A 127 12.08 -3.30 -20.71
CA ASN A 127 13.03 -2.23 -20.95
C ASN A 127 14.24 -2.28 -20.02
N LEU A 128 14.05 -2.65 -18.75
CA LEU A 128 15.08 -2.71 -17.72
C LEU A 128 15.76 -4.07 -17.60
N GLY A 129 15.17 -5.12 -18.17
CA GLY A 129 15.73 -6.48 -18.15
C GLY A 129 16.05 -6.95 -16.72
N SER A 130 17.29 -7.40 -16.48
CA SER A 130 17.75 -7.89 -15.19
C SER A 130 17.75 -6.84 -14.06
N SER A 131 17.75 -5.55 -14.41
CA SER A 131 17.71 -4.44 -13.44
C SER A 131 16.28 -4.10 -13.01
N PHE A 132 15.26 -4.73 -13.58
CA PHE A 132 13.86 -4.42 -13.30
C PHE A 132 13.53 -4.55 -11.80
N GLU A 133 13.97 -5.60 -11.14
CA GLU A 133 13.59 -5.85 -9.72
C GLU A 133 14.11 -4.77 -8.77
N ILE A 134 15.28 -4.19 -9.04
CA ILE A 134 15.88 -3.17 -8.17
C ILE A 134 15.47 -1.77 -8.63
N LEU A 135 15.73 -1.41 -9.89
CA LEU A 135 15.50 -0.04 -10.37
C LEU A 135 14.04 0.23 -10.72
N GLY A 136 13.38 -0.72 -11.37
CA GLY A 136 11.99 -0.57 -11.81
C GLY A 136 11.00 -0.93 -10.72
N ASN A 137 11.04 -2.14 -10.21
CA ASN A 137 10.05 -2.64 -9.27
C ASN A 137 10.24 -2.00 -7.88
N PHE A 138 11.39 -2.14 -7.25
CA PHE A 138 11.61 -1.53 -5.95
C PHE A 138 11.68 0.00 -6.06
N GLY A 139 12.65 0.55 -6.81
CA GLY A 139 12.90 1.99 -6.86
C GLY A 139 11.75 2.77 -7.50
N GLY A 140 11.29 2.37 -8.69
CA GLY A 140 10.33 3.13 -9.49
C GLY A 140 8.87 2.91 -9.11
N ILE A 141 8.49 1.69 -8.69
CA ILE A 141 7.09 1.36 -8.40
C ILE A 141 6.78 1.49 -6.91
N HIS A 142 7.60 0.90 -6.04
CA HIS A 142 7.29 0.79 -4.61
C HIS A 142 7.88 1.93 -3.78
N PHE A 143 9.15 2.26 -3.96
CA PHE A 143 9.86 3.20 -3.07
C PHE A 143 9.67 4.67 -3.46
N PHE A 144 9.85 5.02 -4.73
CA PHE A 144 9.78 6.43 -5.15
C PHE A 144 8.42 7.09 -4.88
N PRO A 145 7.28 6.39 -5.00
CA PRO A 145 5.99 6.97 -4.71
C PRO A 145 5.59 6.95 -3.22
N THR A 146 6.33 6.22 -2.36
CA THR A 146 6.15 6.21 -0.90
C THR A 146 6.71 7.48 -0.28
#